data_a00b3368a4b5dc19673ac356ab82004e
#
_entry.id   a00b3368a4b5dc19673ac356ab82004e
#
_cell.length_a   1.000
_cell.length_b   1.000
_cell.length_c   1.000
_cell.angle_alpha   90.00
_cell.angle_beta   90.00
_cell.angle_gamma   90.00
#
_symmetry.space_group_name_H-M   'P 1'
#
loop_
_entity.id
_entity.type
_entity.pdbx_description
1 polymer ?
#
loop_
_entity_poly.entity_id
_entity_poly.type
_entity_poly.pdbx_seq_one_letter_code
_entity_poly.pdbx_strand_id
1 'polypeptide(L)'
;MNICVAGKNNIAVEICQYLTQYYPMYPIKIIPNRNDKGIDGFQRSFLKYAQENGIEITTLEKVYIDSDLLFLSLEFDRIINPSLFVSRRLFNIHFSMLPAYKGMYTSAFPILNGEKQTGVTLHYIDSGIDTGDIIAQSVIEINPTDTAKDLYLKYIEQGTLLVKNHLQYLIEDSVKAYRQPKEESTYYSKSSIDYSNLCLNFHSTAYQLSLQVRAFHFRDYQLPKMLGIPIIKAVIL
;
A
#
# COMPACT_ATOMS: atom_id res chain seq x y z
N MET A 1 4.48 19.89 16.29
CA MET A 1 3.80 18.92 15.41
C MET A 1 4.23 17.52 15.81
N ASN A 2 3.27 16.59 15.89
CA ASN A 2 3.50 15.17 16.10
C ASN A 2 3.33 14.43 14.77
N ILE A 3 4.15 13.41 14.52
CA ILE A 3 4.02 12.57 13.33
C ILE A 3 3.57 11.18 13.76
N CYS A 4 2.45 10.70 13.21
CA CYS A 4 1.98 9.34 13.43
C CYS A 4 2.10 8.53 12.13
N VAL A 5 2.85 7.46 12.16
CA VAL A 5 2.94 6.49 11.06
C VAL A 5 2.09 5.27 11.42
N ALA A 6 1.06 5.01 10.64
CA ALA A 6 0.18 3.85 10.79
C ALA A 6 0.41 2.88 9.62
N GLY A 7 0.70 1.61 9.90
CA GLY A 7 0.96 0.67 8.81
C GLY A 7 1.75 -0.57 9.16
N LYS A 8 2.48 -1.08 8.17
CA LYS A 8 3.26 -2.32 8.28
C LYS A 8 4.42 -2.35 7.28
N ASN A 9 5.22 -3.40 7.39
CA ASN A 9 6.24 -3.81 6.41
C ASN A 9 7.37 -2.77 6.22
N ASN A 10 8.20 -3.02 5.25
CA ASN A 10 9.40 -2.22 4.99
C ASN A 10 9.08 -0.74 4.76
N ILE A 11 7.99 -0.41 4.07
CA ILE A 11 7.63 1.00 3.81
C ILE A 11 7.43 1.79 5.12
N ALA A 12 6.70 1.22 6.10
CA ALA A 12 6.48 1.90 7.38
C ALA A 12 7.78 2.02 8.19
N VAL A 13 8.58 0.95 8.20
CA VAL A 13 9.89 0.93 8.88
C VAL A 13 10.84 1.96 8.27
N GLU A 14 11.00 1.98 6.95
CA GLU A 14 11.93 2.89 6.27
C GLU A 14 11.51 4.36 6.37
N ILE A 15 10.22 4.65 6.36
CA ILE A 15 9.74 6.01 6.58
C ILE A 15 10.00 6.45 8.03
N CYS A 16 9.78 5.58 9.02
CA CYS A 16 10.15 5.90 10.40
C CYS A 16 11.66 6.09 10.58
N GLN A 17 12.50 5.27 9.96
CA GLN A 17 13.96 5.46 9.97
C GLN A 17 14.35 6.82 9.38
N TYR A 18 13.75 7.16 8.24
CA TYR A 18 14.00 8.43 7.56
C TYR A 18 13.56 9.62 8.43
N LEU A 19 12.38 9.56 9.05
CA LEU A 19 11.88 10.58 9.97
C LEU A 19 12.81 10.76 11.17
N THR A 20 13.21 9.67 11.81
CA THR A 20 14.12 9.72 12.97
C THR A 20 15.48 10.34 12.61
N GLN A 21 15.98 10.05 11.42
CA GLN A 21 17.29 10.54 10.98
C GLN A 21 17.26 12.01 10.54
N TYR A 22 16.27 12.42 9.77
CA TYR A 22 16.25 13.73 9.11
C TYR A 22 15.31 14.75 9.75
N TYR A 23 14.39 14.30 10.60
CA TYR A 23 13.39 15.13 11.27
C TYR A 23 13.31 14.83 12.78
N PRO A 24 14.46 14.73 13.51
CA PRO A 24 14.48 14.30 14.91
C PRO A 24 13.77 15.27 15.87
N MET A 25 13.46 16.49 15.42
CA MET A 25 12.74 17.49 16.22
C MET A 25 11.24 17.18 16.36
N TYR A 26 10.68 16.28 15.56
CA TYR A 26 9.28 15.92 15.65
C TYR A 26 9.08 14.61 16.39
N PRO A 27 8.27 14.57 17.47
CA PRO A 27 7.91 13.32 18.12
C PRO A 27 7.22 12.37 17.13
N ILE A 28 7.73 11.13 17.06
CA ILE A 28 7.20 10.09 16.19
C ILE A 28 6.44 9.08 17.03
N LYS A 29 5.20 8.78 16.62
CA LYS A 29 4.37 7.70 17.16
C LYS A 29 4.02 6.73 16.06
N ILE A 30 3.80 5.46 16.42
CA ILE A 30 3.38 4.46 15.44
C ILE A 30 2.09 3.76 15.84
N ILE A 31 1.37 3.29 14.81
CA ILE A 31 0.24 2.37 14.97
C ILE A 31 0.48 1.18 14.04
N PRO A 32 1.01 0.05 14.54
CA PRO A 32 1.23 -1.13 13.71
C PRO A 32 -0.10 -1.81 13.36
N ASN A 33 -0.14 -2.54 12.26
CA ASN A 33 -1.28 -3.35 11.87
C ASN A 33 -1.56 -4.43 12.91
N ARG A 34 -2.84 -4.82 13.08
CA ARG A 34 -3.28 -5.80 14.11
C ARG A 34 -2.66 -7.19 13.94
N ASN A 35 -2.29 -7.55 12.70
CA ASN A 35 -1.65 -8.82 12.38
C ASN A 35 -0.13 -8.81 12.54
N ASP A 36 0.50 -7.68 12.83
CA ASP A 36 1.93 -7.60 13.13
C ASP A 36 2.18 -8.17 14.53
N LYS A 37 2.93 -9.27 14.61
CA LYS A 37 3.24 -10.01 15.85
C LYS A 37 4.64 -9.72 16.39
N GLY A 38 5.34 -8.73 15.85
CA GLY A 38 6.70 -8.42 16.27
C GLY A 38 7.76 -9.41 15.73
N ILE A 39 7.47 -10.10 14.64
CA ILE A 39 8.36 -11.09 14.03
C ILE A 39 8.61 -10.71 12.57
N ASP A 40 9.88 -10.62 12.18
CA ASP A 40 10.25 -10.40 10.80
C ASP A 40 9.94 -11.62 9.93
N GLY A 41 9.37 -11.38 8.76
CA GLY A 41 9.16 -12.36 7.71
C GLY A 41 9.90 -11.98 6.44
N PHE A 42 9.27 -12.11 5.26
CA PHE A 42 9.83 -11.59 4.01
C PHE A 42 9.83 -10.05 3.97
N GLN A 43 9.08 -9.44 4.88
CA GLN A 43 9.08 -8.00 5.20
C GLN A 43 9.38 -7.83 6.70
N ARG A 44 9.93 -6.68 7.07
CA ARG A 44 10.22 -6.35 8.47
C ARG A 44 8.95 -6.10 9.25
N SER A 45 8.94 -6.51 10.52
CA SER A 45 7.88 -6.15 11.47
C SER A 45 8.04 -4.70 11.92
N PHE A 46 6.99 -3.91 11.74
CA PHE A 46 6.97 -2.52 12.17
C PHE A 46 6.86 -2.40 13.70
N LEU A 47 6.12 -3.32 14.32
CA LEU A 47 6.02 -3.42 15.77
C LEU A 47 7.38 -3.72 16.41
N LYS A 48 8.11 -4.72 15.89
CA LYS A 48 9.45 -5.07 16.35
C LYS A 48 10.40 -3.89 16.23
N TYR A 49 10.42 -3.26 15.06
CA TYR A 49 11.25 -2.08 14.81
C TYR A 49 11.01 -0.96 15.83
N ALA A 50 9.74 -0.66 16.15
CA ALA A 50 9.41 0.37 17.13
C ALA A 50 9.87 0.02 18.54
N GLN A 51 9.69 -1.24 18.94
CA GLN A 51 10.13 -1.75 20.25
C GLN A 51 11.66 -1.66 20.40
N GLU A 52 12.41 -2.09 19.39
CA GLU A 52 13.89 -2.05 19.38
C GLU A 52 14.47 -0.63 19.38
N ASN A 53 13.72 0.34 18.85
CA ASN A 53 14.18 1.74 18.74
C ASN A 53 13.49 2.69 19.73
N GLY A 54 12.70 2.18 20.68
CA GLY A 54 12.05 2.99 21.72
C GLY A 54 11.02 3.99 21.15
N ILE A 55 10.42 3.70 19.98
CA ILE A 55 9.39 4.57 19.37
C ILE A 55 8.05 4.33 20.05
N GLU A 56 7.33 5.39 20.38
CA GLU A 56 6.02 5.32 21.04
C GLU A 56 4.99 4.58 20.18
N ILE A 57 4.43 3.51 20.74
CA ILE A 57 3.31 2.78 20.14
C ILE A 57 2.02 3.39 20.69
N THR A 58 1.11 3.80 19.82
CA THR A 58 -0.13 4.50 20.18
C THR A 58 -1.37 3.84 19.55
N THR A 59 -2.54 4.45 19.71
CA THR A 59 -3.80 4.00 19.10
C THR A 59 -4.47 5.14 18.33
N LEU A 60 -5.42 4.82 17.45
CA LEU A 60 -6.17 5.83 16.70
C LEU A 60 -6.88 6.81 17.62
N GLU A 61 -7.49 6.30 18.69
CA GLU A 61 -8.26 7.12 19.65
C GLU A 61 -7.41 8.21 20.31
N LYS A 62 -6.13 7.90 20.56
CA LYS A 62 -5.19 8.87 21.15
C LYS A 62 -4.74 9.95 20.17
N VAL A 63 -4.69 9.63 18.87
CA VAL A 63 -4.27 10.60 17.84
C VAL A 63 -5.43 11.39 17.25
N TYR A 64 -6.69 10.98 17.44
CA TYR A 64 -7.85 11.72 16.95
C TYR A 64 -7.93 13.16 17.47
N ILE A 65 -7.54 13.36 18.73
CA ILE A 65 -7.65 14.65 19.42
C ILE A 65 -6.44 15.56 19.24
N ASP A 66 -5.41 15.09 18.55
CA ASP A 66 -4.18 15.84 18.32
C ASP A 66 -4.37 16.81 17.14
N SER A 67 -4.47 18.10 17.44
CA SER A 67 -4.67 19.14 16.42
C SER A 67 -3.43 19.44 15.61
N ASP A 68 -2.25 19.11 16.12
CA ASP A 68 -0.94 19.33 15.45
C ASP A 68 -0.35 18.03 14.92
N LEU A 69 -1.22 17.10 14.51
CA LEU A 69 -0.87 15.78 13.98
C LEU A 69 -0.62 15.83 12.47
N LEU A 70 0.45 15.18 12.02
CA LEU A 70 0.61 14.65 10.66
C LEU A 70 0.44 13.13 10.71
N PHE A 71 -0.55 12.60 10.01
CA PHE A 71 -0.85 11.17 9.97
C PHE A 71 -0.50 10.58 8.60
N LEU A 72 0.34 9.54 8.60
CA LEU A 72 0.74 8.79 7.40
C LEU A 72 0.22 7.35 7.49
N SER A 73 -0.67 6.98 6.57
CA SER A 73 -1.14 5.61 6.35
C SER A 73 -0.26 4.92 5.31
N LEU A 74 0.47 3.87 5.72
CA LEU A 74 1.42 3.13 4.91
C LEU A 74 1.09 1.63 4.97
N GLU A 75 0.21 1.15 4.08
CA GLU A 75 -0.37 -0.20 4.11
C GLU A 75 -1.15 -0.50 5.40
N PHE A 76 -1.86 0.46 5.93
CA PHE A 76 -2.62 0.30 7.17
C PHE A 76 -3.86 -0.59 6.97
N ASP A 77 -4.16 -1.45 7.93
CA ASP A 77 -5.22 -2.48 7.85
C ASP A 77 -6.62 -1.97 8.25
N ARG A 78 -6.75 -0.67 8.54
CA ARG A 78 -8.01 -0.06 8.96
C ARG A 78 -8.40 1.09 8.05
N ILE A 79 -9.70 1.17 7.73
CA ILE A 79 -10.26 2.35 7.05
C ILE A 79 -10.25 3.51 8.05
N ILE A 80 -9.69 4.62 7.62
CA ILE A 80 -9.63 5.86 8.41
C ILE A 80 -10.88 6.68 8.16
N ASN A 81 -11.58 7.04 9.23
CA ASN A 81 -12.65 8.02 9.18
C ASN A 81 -12.08 9.40 9.54
N PRO A 82 -11.88 10.31 8.55
CA PRO A 82 -11.25 11.61 8.82
C PRO A 82 -12.09 12.52 9.71
N SER A 83 -13.40 12.29 9.83
CA SER A 83 -14.27 13.10 10.69
C SER A 83 -13.98 12.94 12.20
N LEU A 84 -13.28 11.87 12.58
CA LEU A 84 -12.86 11.61 13.95
C LEU A 84 -11.59 12.39 14.34
N PHE A 85 -10.82 12.87 13.36
CA PHE A 85 -9.58 13.59 13.60
C PHE A 85 -9.82 15.10 13.70
N VAL A 86 -9.15 15.74 14.64
CA VAL A 86 -9.07 17.20 14.72
C VAL A 86 -8.17 17.74 13.59
N SER A 87 -7.03 17.09 13.37
CA SER A 87 -6.13 17.42 12.26
C SER A 87 -6.74 17.07 10.90
N ARG A 88 -6.39 17.87 9.88
CA ARG A 88 -6.73 17.61 8.48
C ARG A 88 -5.54 17.07 7.67
N ARG A 89 -4.38 16.92 8.30
CA ARG A 89 -3.13 16.45 7.66
C ARG A 89 -3.06 14.94 7.70
N LEU A 90 -3.99 14.29 6.97
CA LEU A 90 -4.15 12.85 6.91
C LEU A 90 -3.83 12.38 5.50
N PHE A 91 -2.79 11.56 5.37
CA PHE A 91 -2.24 11.14 4.08
C PHE A 91 -2.17 9.63 3.98
N ASN A 92 -2.32 9.12 2.76
CA ASN A 92 -2.19 7.70 2.45
C ASN A 92 -1.30 7.49 1.22
N ILE A 93 -0.51 6.43 1.25
CA ILE A 93 0.11 5.88 0.05
C ILE A 93 -0.72 4.71 -0.45
N HIS A 94 -1.21 4.81 -1.68
CA HIS A 94 -1.96 3.75 -2.33
C HIS A 94 -1.16 3.14 -3.48
N PHE A 95 -1.20 1.82 -3.61
CA PHE A 95 -0.40 1.07 -4.58
C PHE A 95 -1.12 0.94 -5.91
N SER A 96 -1.49 2.06 -6.51
CA SER A 96 -2.00 2.15 -7.88
C SER A 96 -1.82 3.56 -8.42
N MET A 97 -2.04 3.73 -9.73
CA MET A 97 -2.25 5.02 -10.36
C MET A 97 -3.72 5.43 -10.20
N LEU A 98 -4.04 6.08 -9.07
CA LEU A 98 -5.39 6.60 -8.86
C LEU A 98 -5.80 7.56 -9.99
N PRO A 99 -7.06 7.52 -10.44
CA PRO A 99 -8.24 6.90 -9.81
C PRO A 99 -8.46 5.42 -10.13
N ALA A 100 -7.60 4.78 -10.91
CA ALA A 100 -7.71 3.36 -11.22
C ALA A 100 -7.26 2.47 -10.05
N TYR A 101 -7.87 1.29 -9.91
CA TYR A 101 -7.49 0.26 -8.93
C TYR A 101 -7.57 0.72 -7.47
N LYS A 102 -8.65 1.44 -7.09
CA LYS A 102 -8.97 1.72 -5.69
C LYS A 102 -9.27 0.43 -4.93
N GLY A 103 -9.04 0.43 -3.62
CA GLY A 103 -9.36 -0.67 -2.73
C GLY A 103 -8.26 -1.71 -2.65
N MET A 104 -8.57 -2.99 -2.95
CA MET A 104 -7.68 -4.11 -2.62
C MET A 104 -7.04 -4.78 -3.84
N TYR A 105 -5.99 -5.58 -3.57
CA TYR A 105 -5.34 -6.48 -4.54
C TYR A 105 -4.70 -5.77 -5.73
N THR A 106 -4.16 -4.60 -5.48
CA THR A 106 -3.53 -3.73 -6.48
C THR A 106 -2.29 -4.35 -7.14
N SER A 107 -1.66 -5.34 -6.54
CA SER A 107 -0.59 -6.11 -7.18
C SER A 107 -1.09 -7.24 -8.09
N ALA A 108 -2.37 -7.65 -7.96
CA ALA A 108 -2.96 -8.72 -8.78
C ALA A 108 -3.73 -8.18 -9.98
N PHE A 109 -4.63 -7.21 -9.78
CA PHE A 109 -5.54 -6.75 -10.82
C PHE A 109 -4.86 -6.10 -12.04
N PRO A 110 -3.82 -5.26 -11.93
CA PRO A 110 -3.13 -4.74 -13.11
C PRO A 110 -2.53 -5.87 -13.97
N ILE A 111 -1.98 -6.91 -13.33
CA ILE A 111 -1.47 -8.09 -14.05
C ILE A 111 -2.62 -8.87 -14.70
N LEU A 112 -3.73 -9.13 -13.98
CA LEU A 112 -4.91 -9.82 -14.53
C LEU A 112 -5.48 -9.12 -15.75
N ASN A 113 -5.47 -7.78 -15.73
CA ASN A 113 -5.97 -6.95 -16.82
C ASN A 113 -4.97 -6.76 -17.96
N GLY A 114 -3.75 -7.31 -17.83
CA GLY A 114 -2.70 -7.20 -18.85
C GLY A 114 -2.12 -5.80 -18.98
N GLU A 115 -2.19 -5.00 -17.92
CA GLU A 115 -1.61 -3.67 -17.91
C GLU A 115 -0.09 -3.73 -18.10
N LYS A 116 0.45 -2.72 -18.76
CA LYS A 116 1.90 -2.56 -18.96
C LYS A 116 2.52 -1.64 -17.92
N GLN A 117 1.70 -0.81 -17.30
CA GLN A 117 2.10 0.17 -16.30
C GLN A 117 1.09 0.20 -15.16
N THR A 118 1.55 0.58 -14.01
CA THR A 118 0.78 0.94 -12.83
C THR A 118 1.53 2.02 -12.07
N GLY A 119 1.33 2.19 -10.77
CA GLY A 119 2.12 3.14 -10.00
C GLY A 119 1.73 3.18 -8.55
N VAL A 120 2.22 4.20 -7.88
CA VAL A 120 1.87 4.52 -6.50
C VAL A 120 1.35 5.95 -6.43
N THR A 121 0.41 6.19 -5.55
CA THR A 121 -0.23 7.50 -5.35
C THR A 121 -0.15 7.92 -3.88
N LEU A 122 0.43 9.07 -3.62
CA LEU A 122 0.31 9.79 -2.35
C LEU A 122 -0.90 10.73 -2.45
N HIS A 123 -1.85 10.60 -1.52
CA HIS A 123 -3.11 11.36 -1.57
C HIS A 123 -3.61 11.70 -0.17
N TYR A 124 -4.51 12.67 -0.07
CA TYR A 124 -5.24 12.94 1.16
C TYR A 124 -6.22 11.82 1.49
N ILE A 125 -6.43 11.57 2.78
CA ILE A 125 -7.49 10.69 3.24
C ILE A 125 -8.78 11.52 3.36
N ASP A 126 -9.80 11.11 2.62
CA ASP A 126 -11.17 11.65 2.70
C ASP A 126 -12.15 10.59 3.23
N SER A 127 -13.46 10.84 3.11
CA SER A 127 -14.51 9.93 3.59
C SER A 127 -14.71 8.69 2.74
N GLY A 128 -14.14 8.63 1.54
CA GLY A 128 -14.22 7.49 0.64
C GLY A 128 -13.01 6.55 0.78
N ILE A 129 -13.01 5.47 -0.01
CA ILE A 129 -11.86 4.57 -0.11
C ILE A 129 -11.00 5.00 -1.29
N ASP A 130 -9.79 5.49 -1.00
CA ASP A 130 -8.80 5.96 -1.97
C ASP A 130 -9.36 7.03 -2.94
N THR A 131 -10.24 7.93 -2.43
CA THR A 131 -10.92 8.95 -3.23
C THR A 131 -10.39 10.36 -3.00
N GLY A 132 -9.55 10.57 -2.01
CA GLY A 132 -9.00 11.88 -1.67
C GLY A 132 -8.12 12.47 -2.77
N ASP A 133 -7.92 13.79 -2.71
CA ASP A 133 -7.16 14.54 -3.71
C ASP A 133 -5.71 14.04 -3.81
N ILE A 134 -5.23 13.88 -5.04
CA ILE A 134 -3.89 13.38 -5.34
C ILE A 134 -2.85 14.47 -5.10
N ILE A 135 -1.79 14.12 -4.35
CA ILE A 135 -0.63 14.98 -4.12
C ILE A 135 0.46 14.68 -5.14
N ALA A 136 0.80 13.41 -5.29
CA ALA A 136 1.84 12.96 -6.21
C ALA A 136 1.66 11.51 -6.63
N GLN A 137 2.21 11.17 -7.79
CA GLN A 137 2.19 9.81 -8.32
C GLN A 137 3.56 9.44 -8.90
N SER A 138 3.89 8.15 -8.87
CA SER A 138 5.05 7.58 -9.54
C SER A 138 4.62 6.38 -10.37
N VAL A 139 4.99 6.37 -11.65
CA VAL A 139 4.68 5.27 -12.59
C VAL A 139 5.62 4.09 -12.34
N ILE A 140 5.10 2.89 -12.49
CA ILE A 140 5.83 1.62 -12.37
C ILE A 140 5.54 0.76 -13.60
N GLU A 141 6.59 0.33 -14.30
CA GLU A 141 6.49 -0.63 -15.40
C GLU A 141 6.20 -2.04 -14.88
N ILE A 142 5.24 -2.71 -15.50
CA ILE A 142 4.93 -4.13 -15.28
C ILE A 142 5.63 -4.95 -16.37
N ASN A 143 6.70 -5.64 -15.98
CA ASN A 143 7.41 -6.49 -16.93
C ASN A 143 6.58 -7.74 -17.31
N PRO A 144 6.78 -8.30 -18.50
CA PRO A 144 6.04 -9.50 -18.93
C PRO A 144 6.21 -10.73 -18.03
N THR A 145 7.21 -10.73 -17.16
CA THR A 145 7.49 -11.82 -16.22
C THR A 145 7.15 -11.50 -14.77
N ASP A 146 6.76 -10.25 -14.46
CA ASP A 146 6.44 -9.87 -13.09
C ASP A 146 5.27 -10.68 -12.54
N THR A 147 5.44 -11.18 -11.34
CA THR A 147 4.38 -11.77 -10.52
C THR A 147 3.76 -10.71 -9.61
N ALA A 148 2.66 -11.05 -8.94
CA ALA A 148 2.07 -10.16 -7.93
C ALA A 148 3.07 -9.80 -6.81
N LYS A 149 3.97 -10.73 -6.46
CA LYS A 149 5.03 -10.45 -5.48
C LYS A 149 6.04 -9.44 -6.03
N ASP A 150 6.50 -9.60 -7.26
CA ASP A 150 7.48 -8.70 -7.87
C ASP A 150 6.89 -7.29 -7.97
N LEU A 151 5.64 -7.18 -8.41
CA LEU A 151 4.94 -5.90 -8.50
C LEU A 151 4.74 -5.26 -7.11
N TYR A 152 4.38 -6.06 -6.11
CA TYR A 152 4.26 -5.58 -4.73
C TYR A 152 5.58 -5.00 -4.19
N LEU A 153 6.71 -5.65 -4.46
CA LEU A 153 8.03 -5.13 -4.03
C LEU A 153 8.38 -3.82 -4.73
N LYS A 154 8.03 -3.67 -6.01
CA LYS A 154 8.16 -2.39 -6.73
C LYS A 154 7.31 -1.29 -6.10
N TYR A 155 6.09 -1.60 -5.66
CA TYR A 155 5.24 -0.66 -4.94
C TYR A 155 5.86 -0.20 -3.62
N ILE A 156 6.41 -1.11 -2.84
CA ILE A 156 7.11 -0.77 -1.58
C ILE A 156 8.26 0.20 -1.85
N GLU A 157 9.11 -0.10 -2.83
CA GLU A 157 10.24 0.74 -3.19
C GLU A 157 9.79 2.13 -3.67
N GLN A 158 8.94 2.18 -4.69
CA GLN A 158 8.50 3.44 -5.28
C GLN A 158 7.62 4.26 -4.32
N GLY A 159 6.78 3.60 -3.53
CA GLY A 159 5.97 4.25 -2.50
C GLY A 159 6.83 4.88 -1.41
N THR A 160 7.87 4.18 -0.97
CA THR A 160 8.84 4.70 0.00
C THR A 160 9.55 5.95 -0.54
N LEU A 161 10.03 5.89 -1.79
CA LEU A 161 10.67 7.03 -2.44
C LEU A 161 9.72 8.21 -2.61
N LEU A 162 8.48 7.95 -3.04
CA LEU A 162 7.47 8.99 -3.24
C LEU A 162 7.15 9.72 -1.92
N VAL A 163 6.98 8.99 -0.82
CA VAL A 163 6.74 9.58 0.50
C VAL A 163 7.97 10.39 0.95
N LYS A 164 9.19 9.84 0.88
CA LYS A 164 10.43 10.54 1.25
C LYS A 164 10.58 11.86 0.51
N ASN A 165 10.34 11.87 -0.80
CA ASN A 165 10.49 13.06 -1.65
C ASN A 165 9.46 14.17 -1.34
N HIS A 166 8.31 13.81 -0.76
CA HIS A 166 7.25 14.77 -0.43
C HIS A 166 7.15 15.10 1.05
N LEU A 167 7.90 14.40 1.91
CA LEU A 167 7.75 14.50 3.36
C LEU A 167 7.94 15.92 3.89
N GLN A 168 8.92 16.67 3.37
CA GLN A 168 9.13 18.06 3.74
C GLN A 168 7.89 18.91 3.44
N TYR A 169 7.31 18.78 2.25
CA TYR A 169 6.09 19.54 1.87
C TYR A 169 4.89 19.15 2.72
N LEU A 170 4.77 17.86 3.12
CA LEU A 170 3.73 17.39 4.04
C LEU A 170 3.92 18.02 5.42
N ILE A 171 5.15 18.11 5.89
CA ILE A 171 5.52 18.72 7.18
C ILE A 171 5.24 20.24 7.19
N GLU A 172 5.55 20.93 6.11
CA GLU A 172 5.35 22.37 5.95
C GLU A 172 3.91 22.76 5.58
N ASP A 173 3.03 21.79 5.37
CA ASP A 173 1.64 21.97 4.88
C ASP A 173 1.58 22.79 3.56
N SER A 174 2.57 22.55 2.69
CA SER A 174 2.79 23.30 1.45
C SER A 174 2.50 22.48 0.20
N VAL A 175 1.92 21.29 0.35
CA VAL A 175 1.57 20.40 -0.78
C VAL A 175 0.45 20.98 -1.63
N LYS A 176 0.60 20.81 -2.95
CA LYS A 176 -0.49 21.05 -3.90
C LYS A 176 -1.15 19.72 -4.22
N ALA A 177 -2.48 19.70 -4.21
CA ALA A 177 -3.24 18.52 -4.55
C ALA A 177 -4.29 18.84 -5.61
N TYR A 178 -4.72 17.83 -6.35
CA TYR A 178 -5.75 17.94 -7.37
C TYR A 178 -6.77 16.81 -7.24
N ARG A 179 -8.01 17.11 -7.61
CA ARG A 179 -9.10 16.15 -7.56
C ARG A 179 -8.86 14.99 -8.54
N GLN A 180 -9.25 13.79 -8.10
CA GLN A 180 -9.23 12.64 -8.97
C GLN A 180 -10.26 12.79 -10.10
N PRO A 181 -9.90 12.51 -11.37
CA PRO A 181 -10.87 12.39 -12.44
C PRO A 181 -11.82 11.22 -12.16
N LYS A 182 -13.10 11.35 -12.57
CA LYS A 182 -14.10 10.32 -12.30
C LYS A 182 -14.14 9.22 -13.36
N GLU A 183 -13.75 9.56 -14.58
CA GLU A 183 -13.96 8.79 -15.79
C GLU A 183 -13.19 7.46 -15.80
N GLU A 184 -11.98 7.43 -15.22
CA GLU A 184 -11.10 6.26 -15.21
C GLU A 184 -11.11 5.51 -13.86
N SER A 185 -12.10 5.80 -13.02
CA SER A 185 -12.15 5.27 -11.67
C SER A 185 -12.60 3.82 -11.64
N THR A 186 -11.78 2.93 -11.08
CA THR A 186 -12.12 1.53 -10.80
C THR A 186 -11.94 1.21 -9.32
N TYR A 187 -12.71 0.24 -8.81
CA TYR A 187 -12.67 -0.18 -7.41
C TYR A 187 -12.77 -1.70 -7.28
N TYR A 188 -11.94 -2.26 -6.44
CA TYR A 188 -11.93 -3.69 -6.13
C TYR A 188 -12.04 -3.92 -4.62
N SER A 189 -13.07 -4.67 -4.23
CA SER A 189 -13.32 -5.01 -2.82
C SER A 189 -12.52 -6.23 -2.38
N LYS A 190 -12.56 -6.52 -1.08
CA LYS A 190 -11.96 -7.75 -0.53
C LYS A 190 -12.55 -9.04 -1.13
N SER A 191 -13.80 -9.02 -1.57
CA SER A 191 -14.46 -10.17 -2.19
C SER A 191 -14.18 -10.32 -3.69
N SER A 192 -13.45 -9.40 -4.31
CA SER A 192 -13.15 -9.44 -5.76
C SER A 192 -12.20 -10.59 -6.14
N ILE A 193 -11.43 -11.14 -5.21
CA ILE A 193 -10.61 -12.35 -5.38
C ILE A 193 -10.86 -13.28 -4.19
N ASP A 194 -11.24 -14.52 -4.48
CA ASP A 194 -11.30 -15.57 -3.46
C ASP A 194 -9.94 -16.27 -3.36
N TYR A 195 -9.11 -15.81 -2.44
CA TYR A 195 -7.79 -16.39 -2.20
C TYR A 195 -7.82 -17.78 -1.55
N SER A 196 -8.97 -18.23 -1.03
CA SER A 196 -9.13 -19.58 -0.53
C SER A 196 -9.25 -20.62 -1.65
N ASN A 197 -9.67 -20.17 -2.84
CA ASN A 197 -9.90 -21.03 -4.02
C ASN A 197 -9.32 -20.40 -5.30
N LEU A 198 -8.00 -20.27 -5.35
CA LEU A 198 -7.29 -19.75 -6.53
C LEU A 198 -7.15 -20.82 -7.63
N CYS A 199 -8.25 -21.23 -8.23
CA CYS A 199 -8.24 -22.12 -9.39
C CYS A 199 -8.08 -21.32 -10.68
N LEU A 200 -7.22 -21.84 -11.59
CA LEU A 200 -7.07 -21.28 -12.92
C LEU A 200 -8.33 -21.55 -13.77
N ASN A 201 -8.76 -20.53 -14.52
CA ASN A 201 -9.86 -20.66 -15.45
C ASN A 201 -9.38 -21.16 -16.82
N PHE A 202 -9.56 -22.45 -17.09
CA PHE A 202 -9.12 -23.09 -18.34
C PHE A 202 -10.00 -22.74 -19.56
N HIS A 203 -11.12 -22.05 -19.40
CA HIS A 203 -11.89 -21.49 -20.51
C HIS A 203 -11.28 -20.16 -21.02
N SER A 204 -10.06 -19.85 -20.60
CA SER A 204 -9.30 -18.64 -20.98
C SER A 204 -8.28 -18.97 -22.07
N THR A 205 -7.84 -17.95 -22.81
CA THR A 205 -6.71 -18.08 -23.73
C THR A 205 -5.41 -18.39 -22.99
N ALA A 206 -4.38 -18.92 -23.70
CA ALA A 206 -3.06 -19.17 -23.12
C ALA A 206 -2.46 -17.88 -22.49
N TYR A 207 -2.67 -16.73 -23.12
CA TYR A 207 -2.25 -15.43 -22.59
C TYR A 207 -2.95 -15.10 -21.27
N GLN A 208 -4.28 -15.21 -21.23
CA GLN A 208 -5.05 -14.97 -20.00
C GLN A 208 -4.69 -15.94 -18.86
N LEU A 209 -4.43 -17.22 -19.18
CA LEU A 209 -3.91 -18.18 -18.20
C LEU A 209 -2.55 -17.76 -17.65
N SER A 210 -1.65 -17.27 -18.50
CA SER A 210 -0.35 -16.75 -18.04
C SER A 210 -0.49 -15.54 -17.12
N LEU A 211 -1.45 -14.65 -17.40
CA LEU A 211 -1.77 -13.51 -16.53
C LEU A 211 -2.29 -13.99 -15.16
N GLN A 212 -3.20 -14.96 -15.14
CA GLN A 212 -3.73 -15.54 -13.88
C GLN A 212 -2.62 -16.17 -13.04
N VAL A 213 -1.72 -16.94 -13.65
CA VAL A 213 -0.58 -17.55 -12.94
C VAL A 213 0.29 -16.48 -12.31
N ARG A 214 0.63 -15.43 -13.03
CA ARG A 214 1.45 -14.32 -12.50
C ARG A 214 0.74 -13.50 -11.42
N ALA A 215 -0.52 -13.15 -11.65
CA ALA A 215 -1.32 -12.34 -10.75
C ALA A 215 -1.62 -13.03 -9.41
N PHE A 216 -1.71 -14.36 -9.40
CA PHE A 216 -1.96 -15.12 -8.18
C PHE A 216 -0.68 -15.69 -7.56
N HIS A 217 0.46 -15.44 -8.16
CA HIS A 217 1.74 -15.89 -7.62
C HIS A 217 2.29 -14.89 -6.61
N PHE A 218 2.10 -15.22 -5.32
CA PHE A 218 2.74 -14.55 -4.21
C PHE A 218 3.22 -15.61 -3.21
N ARG A 219 4.39 -16.19 -3.48
CA ARG A 219 4.87 -17.43 -2.85
C ARG A 219 4.82 -17.42 -1.32
N ASP A 220 5.01 -16.25 -0.70
CA ASP A 220 5.00 -16.14 0.76
C ASP A 220 3.58 -16.23 1.36
N TYR A 221 2.55 -16.07 0.53
CA TYR A 221 1.14 -16.12 0.95
C TYR A 221 0.35 -17.20 0.22
N GLN A 222 0.44 -17.27 -1.12
CA GLN A 222 -0.36 -18.19 -1.93
C GLN A 222 0.29 -18.46 -3.30
N LEU A 223 -0.15 -19.56 -3.91
CA LEU A 223 0.11 -19.91 -5.31
C LEU A 223 -1.19 -20.28 -6.00
N PRO A 224 -1.35 -19.98 -7.31
CA PRO A 224 -2.48 -20.50 -8.09
C PRO A 224 -2.41 -22.01 -8.18
N LYS A 225 -3.56 -22.66 -8.32
CA LYS A 225 -3.66 -24.12 -8.37
C LYS A 225 -4.29 -24.61 -9.66
N MET A 226 -3.80 -25.75 -10.14
CA MET A 226 -4.40 -26.54 -11.21
C MET A 226 -4.68 -27.94 -10.66
N LEU A 227 -5.95 -28.34 -10.62
CA LEU A 227 -6.36 -29.65 -10.06
C LEU A 227 -5.78 -29.89 -8.64
N GLY A 228 -5.74 -28.86 -7.82
CA GLY A 228 -5.17 -28.89 -6.47
C GLY A 228 -3.64 -28.78 -6.39
N ILE A 229 -2.93 -28.82 -7.50
CA ILE A 229 -1.47 -28.73 -7.55
C ILE A 229 -1.04 -27.26 -7.68
N PRO A 230 -0.15 -26.73 -6.80
CA PRO A 230 0.36 -25.37 -6.94
C PRO A 230 1.17 -25.16 -8.22
N ILE A 231 0.89 -24.07 -8.93
CA ILE A 231 1.59 -23.68 -10.16
C ILE A 231 2.56 -22.55 -9.85
N ILE A 232 3.82 -22.73 -10.23
CA ILE A 232 4.89 -21.76 -9.99
C ILE A 232 5.12 -20.86 -11.22
N LYS A 233 4.95 -21.43 -12.43
CA LYS A 233 5.25 -20.74 -13.69
C LYS A 233 4.39 -21.27 -14.82
N ALA A 234 3.97 -20.39 -15.73
CA ALA A 234 3.39 -20.73 -17.02
C ALA A 234 4.28 -20.16 -18.13
N VAL A 235 4.44 -20.94 -19.20
CA VAL A 235 5.16 -20.53 -20.43
C VAL A 235 4.20 -20.69 -21.59
N ILE A 236 4.07 -19.65 -22.42
CA ILE A 236 3.35 -19.74 -23.70
C ILE A 236 4.37 -20.19 -24.74
N LEU A 237 4.08 -21.30 -25.41
CA LEU A 237 4.88 -21.85 -26.48
C LEU A 237 4.43 -21.27 -27.83
#